data_7673c566232b4d722c6ca89f551d6574
#
_entry.id   7673c566232b4d722c6ca89f551d6574
#
_cell.length_a   1.000
_cell.length_b   1.000
_cell.length_c   1.000
_cell.angle_alpha   90.00
_cell.angle_beta   90.00
_cell.angle_gamma   90.00
#
_symmetry.space_group_name_H-M   'P 1'
#
loop_
_entity.id
_entity.type
_entity.pdbx_description
1 polymer ?
#
loop_
_entity_poly.entity_id
_entity_poly.type
_entity_poly.pdbx_seq_one_letter_code
_entity_poly.pdbx_strand_id
1 'polypeptide(L)'
;MAIKFDLSAFDALDNDLAQAAGKLETLMGSEAAKGQVIAVLKPLEDDAKSRVHSITGNLRSSIETRVSTHADAPMEIEVGVSYKRHPKAHHAHLVEDGHGGPHPAPPHPFWEPAVQLHGQQAVDSLEAMMEAMVEQLF
;
A
#
# COMPACT_ATOMS: atom_id res chain seq x y z
N MET A 1 0.79 -1.14 -10.72
CA MET A 1 -0.16 -2.04 -10.05
C MET A 1 0.06 -2.02 -8.53
N ALA A 2 -0.10 -0.84 -7.95
CA ALA A 2 -0.02 -0.65 -6.51
C ALA A 2 -0.77 0.62 -6.11
N ILE A 3 -1.26 0.67 -4.87
CA ILE A 3 -1.86 1.86 -4.28
C ILE A 3 -0.79 2.55 -3.43
N LYS A 4 -0.61 3.86 -3.63
CA LYS A 4 0.31 4.68 -2.87
C LYS A 4 -0.47 5.77 -2.13
N PHE A 5 -0.16 5.97 -0.87
CA PHE A 5 -0.73 7.02 -0.04
C PHE A 5 0.34 8.09 0.20
N ASP A 6 0.02 9.33 -0.14
CA ASP A 6 0.94 10.46 -0.06
C ASP A 6 0.47 11.43 1.02
N LEU A 7 1.35 11.72 1.98
CA LEU A 7 1.09 12.61 3.11
C LEU A 7 1.73 13.99 2.92
N SER A 8 2.18 14.33 1.71
CA SER A 8 2.84 15.61 1.44
C SER A 8 1.95 16.83 1.63
N ALA A 9 0.62 16.65 1.69
CA ALA A 9 -0.33 17.73 1.94
C ALA A 9 -0.09 18.44 3.29
N PHE A 10 0.55 17.78 4.25
CA PHE A 10 0.88 18.38 5.55
C PHE A 10 1.94 19.48 5.44
N ASP A 11 2.76 19.45 4.40
CA ASP A 11 3.84 20.46 4.20
C ASP A 11 3.31 21.85 3.87
N ALA A 12 2.05 21.98 3.48
CA ALA A 12 1.43 23.25 3.09
C ALA A 12 0.75 23.99 4.24
N LEU A 13 0.86 23.50 5.49
CA LEU A 13 0.21 24.08 6.65
C LEU A 13 1.01 25.25 7.23
N ASP A 14 0.36 26.14 7.99
CA ASP A 14 1.02 27.23 8.69
C ASP A 14 1.94 26.72 9.83
N ASN A 15 2.71 27.63 10.48
CA ASN A 15 3.76 27.23 11.43
C ASN A 15 3.26 26.39 12.60
N ASP A 16 2.11 26.72 13.20
CA ASP A 16 1.60 25.98 14.35
C ASP A 16 1.10 24.60 13.92
N LEU A 17 0.39 24.56 12.82
CA LEU A 17 -0.07 23.32 12.21
C LEU A 17 1.10 22.52 11.64
N ALA A 18 2.13 23.19 11.11
CA ALA A 18 3.34 22.52 10.61
C ALA A 18 4.08 21.78 11.71
N GLN A 19 4.14 22.32 12.93
CA GLN A 19 4.73 21.62 14.08
C GLN A 19 3.94 20.38 14.45
N ALA A 20 2.60 20.49 14.45
CA ALA A 20 1.73 19.34 14.70
C ALA A 20 1.85 18.30 13.60
N ALA A 21 1.95 18.75 12.34
CA ALA A 21 2.17 17.86 11.20
C ALA A 21 3.52 17.13 11.31
N GLY A 22 4.57 17.83 11.73
CA GLY A 22 5.88 17.21 11.99
C GLY A 22 5.83 16.16 13.07
N LYS A 23 5.07 16.40 14.15
CA LYS A 23 4.86 15.41 15.20
C LYS A 23 4.05 14.21 14.68
N LEU A 24 3.04 14.46 13.83
CA LEU A 24 2.26 13.42 13.20
C LEU A 24 3.13 12.55 12.30
N GLU A 25 3.97 13.17 11.46
CA GLU A 25 4.92 12.42 10.62
C GLU A 25 5.88 11.58 11.45
N THR A 26 6.36 12.11 12.58
CA THR A 26 7.22 11.36 13.50
C THR A 26 6.48 10.17 14.10
N LEU A 27 5.24 10.35 14.51
CA LEU A 27 4.40 9.25 15.02
C LEU A 27 4.15 8.20 13.94
N MET A 28 3.79 8.62 12.73
CA MET A 28 3.57 7.71 11.60
C MET A 28 4.85 6.96 11.21
N GLY A 29 6.02 7.57 11.42
CA GLY A 29 7.30 6.95 11.15
C GLY A 29 7.77 5.98 12.24
N SER A 30 7.08 5.90 13.37
CA SER A 30 7.43 4.97 14.44
C SER A 30 7.18 3.52 14.02
N GLU A 31 7.89 2.58 14.61
CA GLU A 31 7.69 1.16 14.32
C GLU A 31 6.28 0.69 14.71
N ALA A 32 5.72 1.26 15.79
CA ALA A 32 4.35 0.95 16.21
C ALA A 32 3.32 1.40 15.16
N ALA A 33 3.46 2.63 14.63
CA ALA A 33 2.57 3.16 13.60
C ALA A 33 2.71 2.38 12.28
N LYS A 34 3.93 2.05 11.88
CA LYS A 34 4.17 1.20 10.70
C LYS A 34 3.48 -0.15 10.83
N GLY A 35 3.58 -0.76 12.01
CA GLY A 35 2.88 -2.02 12.31
C GLY A 35 1.36 -1.89 12.20
N GLN A 36 0.79 -0.78 12.65
CA GLN A 36 -0.65 -0.52 12.53
C GLN A 36 -1.07 -0.36 11.07
N VAL A 37 -0.29 0.37 10.26
CA VAL A 37 -0.55 0.52 8.82
C VAL A 37 -0.55 -0.83 8.12
N ILE A 38 0.45 -1.66 8.40
CA ILE A 38 0.55 -3.00 7.84
C ILE A 38 -0.65 -3.84 8.24
N ALA A 39 -1.06 -3.78 9.51
CA ALA A 39 -2.22 -4.51 10.00
C ALA A 39 -3.53 -4.08 9.33
N VAL A 40 -3.70 -2.77 9.10
CA VAL A 40 -4.89 -2.21 8.43
C VAL A 40 -4.98 -2.69 6.98
N LEU A 41 -3.84 -2.78 6.28
CA LEU A 41 -3.78 -3.17 4.88
C LEU A 41 -3.67 -4.69 4.67
N LYS A 42 -3.51 -5.45 5.75
CA LYS A 42 -3.37 -6.90 5.70
C LYS A 42 -4.53 -7.63 5.00
N PRO A 43 -5.81 -7.28 5.24
CA PRO A 43 -6.90 -7.95 4.52
C PRO A 43 -6.81 -7.80 3.00
N LEU A 44 -6.43 -6.63 2.51
CA LEU A 44 -6.23 -6.37 1.09
C LEU A 44 -5.08 -7.23 0.54
N GLU A 45 -3.95 -7.21 1.22
CA GLU A 45 -2.77 -7.98 0.84
C GLU A 45 -3.07 -9.48 0.81
N ASP A 46 -3.68 -10.01 1.86
CA ASP A 46 -4.00 -11.43 1.99
C ASP A 46 -5.02 -11.89 0.94
N ASP A 47 -6.03 -11.07 0.64
CA ASP A 47 -7.02 -11.40 -0.38
C ASP A 47 -6.38 -11.44 -1.76
N ALA A 48 -5.54 -10.46 -2.09
CA ALA A 48 -4.80 -10.46 -3.36
C ALA A 48 -3.91 -11.70 -3.48
N LYS A 49 -3.19 -12.05 -2.42
CA LYS A 49 -2.36 -13.27 -2.39
C LYS A 49 -3.18 -14.54 -2.60
N SER A 50 -4.37 -14.61 -1.99
CA SER A 50 -5.23 -15.79 -2.11
C SER A 50 -5.76 -16.02 -3.52
N ARG A 51 -5.83 -14.96 -4.33
CA ARG A 51 -6.32 -15.01 -5.71
C ARG A 51 -5.24 -15.35 -6.73
N VAL A 52 -3.97 -15.33 -6.33
CA VAL A 52 -2.86 -15.62 -7.25
C VAL A 52 -2.73 -17.12 -7.47
N HIS A 53 -2.83 -17.52 -8.74
CA HIS A 53 -2.46 -18.87 -9.17
C HIS A 53 -0.98 -18.87 -9.49
N SER A 54 -0.18 -19.46 -8.62
CA SER A 54 1.28 -19.40 -8.77
C SER A 54 1.90 -20.79 -8.72
N ILE A 55 2.69 -21.09 -9.74
CA ILE A 55 3.48 -22.32 -9.79
C ILE A 55 4.76 -22.15 -8.97
N THR A 56 5.39 -20.95 -9.04
CA THR A 56 6.69 -20.68 -8.41
C THR A 56 6.58 -19.94 -7.08
N GLY A 57 5.43 -19.32 -6.79
CA GLY A 57 5.24 -18.48 -5.61
C GLY A 57 5.85 -17.08 -5.73
N ASN A 58 6.57 -16.74 -6.81
CA ASN A 58 7.21 -15.45 -6.97
C ASN A 58 6.22 -14.29 -6.97
N LEU A 59 5.12 -14.42 -7.71
CA LEU A 59 4.10 -13.37 -7.76
C LEU A 59 3.41 -13.20 -6.41
N ARG A 60 3.00 -14.31 -5.79
CA ARG A 60 2.35 -14.25 -4.47
C ARG A 60 3.24 -13.60 -3.41
N SER A 61 4.50 -13.98 -3.35
CA SER A 61 5.44 -13.43 -2.39
C SER A 61 5.84 -11.98 -2.67
N SER A 62 5.58 -11.49 -3.89
CA SER A 62 5.88 -10.10 -4.28
C SER A 62 4.79 -9.12 -3.88
N ILE A 63 3.61 -9.60 -3.49
CA ILE A 63 2.52 -8.75 -2.99
C ILE A 63 2.82 -8.41 -1.54
N GLU A 64 3.02 -7.13 -1.25
CA GLU A 64 3.42 -6.70 0.09
C GLU A 64 2.91 -5.31 0.41
N THR A 65 2.85 -4.99 1.70
CA THR A 65 2.63 -3.64 2.21
C THR A 65 3.96 -3.08 2.66
N ARG A 66 4.25 -1.86 2.27
CA ARG A 66 5.51 -1.20 2.55
C ARG A 66 5.30 0.23 2.99
N VAL A 67 5.96 0.61 4.08
CA VAL A 67 5.99 1.98 4.56
C VAL A 67 7.42 2.49 4.40
N SER A 68 7.57 3.58 3.65
CA SER A 68 8.87 4.21 3.40
C SER A 68 8.91 5.58 4.05
N THR A 69 9.96 5.84 4.82
CA THR A 69 10.23 7.14 5.42
C THR A 69 11.59 7.63 4.96
N HIS A 70 11.65 8.89 4.54
CA HIS A 70 12.88 9.54 4.10
C HIS A 70 13.02 10.88 4.85
N ALA A 71 14.26 11.27 5.14
CA ALA A 71 14.52 12.49 5.91
C ALA A 71 13.97 13.76 5.23
N ASP A 72 13.99 13.81 3.90
CA ASP A 72 13.66 15.00 3.10
C ASP A 72 12.43 14.78 2.20
N ALA A 73 11.66 13.72 2.43
CA ALA A 73 10.50 13.37 1.60
C ALA A 73 9.31 12.95 2.48
N PRO A 74 8.08 13.13 2.01
CA PRO A 74 6.90 12.66 2.75
C PRO A 74 6.91 11.15 2.88
N MET A 75 6.25 10.65 3.93
CA MET A 75 6.03 9.22 4.11
C MET A 75 5.19 8.66 2.96
N GLU A 76 5.60 7.53 2.44
CA GLU A 76 4.84 6.78 1.45
C GLU A 76 4.39 5.44 2.02
N ILE A 77 3.12 5.10 1.75
CA ILE A 77 2.56 3.79 2.04
C ILE A 77 2.18 3.16 0.70
N GLU A 78 2.73 1.99 0.42
CA GLU A 78 2.49 1.26 -0.81
C GLU A 78 2.01 -0.15 -0.48
N VAL A 79 0.94 -0.59 -1.12
CA VAL A 79 0.46 -1.98 -1.07
C VAL A 79 0.28 -2.49 -2.49
N GLY A 80 0.79 -3.66 -2.76
CA GLY A 80 0.71 -4.30 -4.07
C GLY A 80 2.03 -4.89 -4.52
N VAL A 81 2.21 -4.97 -5.84
CA VAL A 81 3.42 -5.52 -6.46
C VAL A 81 4.35 -4.38 -6.86
N SER A 82 5.58 -4.43 -6.38
CA SER A 82 6.64 -3.50 -6.80
C SER A 82 7.61 -4.23 -7.73
N TYR A 83 7.64 -3.84 -8.99
CA TYR A 83 8.55 -4.43 -9.96
C TYR A 83 10.01 -4.07 -9.69
N LYS A 84 10.25 -2.93 -9.06
CA LYS A 84 11.59 -2.50 -8.68
C LYS A 84 12.21 -3.43 -7.64
N ARG A 85 11.42 -3.85 -6.66
CA ARG A 85 11.88 -4.75 -5.59
C ARG A 85 11.77 -6.22 -5.94
N HIS A 86 10.84 -6.55 -6.83
CA HIS A 86 10.55 -7.93 -7.22
C HIS A 86 10.57 -8.05 -8.76
N PRO A 87 11.76 -7.98 -9.38
CA PRO A 87 11.84 -8.05 -10.84
C PRO A 87 11.26 -9.34 -11.43
N LYS A 88 11.26 -10.42 -10.67
CA LYS A 88 10.69 -11.71 -11.10
C LYS A 88 9.17 -11.69 -11.19
N ALA A 89 8.52 -10.67 -10.64
CA ALA A 89 7.07 -10.49 -10.68
C ALA A 89 6.65 -9.51 -11.80
N HIS A 90 7.53 -9.15 -12.71
CA HIS A 90 7.24 -8.19 -13.79
C HIS A 90 6.07 -8.61 -14.69
N HIS A 91 5.70 -9.89 -14.68
CA HIS A 91 4.60 -10.44 -15.45
C HIS A 91 3.22 -10.26 -14.75
N ALA A 92 3.17 -9.62 -13.59
CA ALA A 92 1.94 -9.48 -12.81
C ALA A 92 0.80 -8.84 -13.62
N HIS A 93 1.09 -7.81 -14.41
CA HIS A 93 0.08 -7.14 -15.24
C HIS A 93 -0.47 -8.06 -16.34
N LEU A 94 0.33 -8.99 -16.85
CA LEU A 94 -0.11 -9.97 -17.84
C LEU A 94 -1.05 -11.01 -17.21
N VAL A 95 -0.81 -11.37 -15.96
CA VAL A 95 -1.69 -12.27 -15.21
C VAL A 95 -3.02 -11.57 -14.94
N GLU A 96 -2.98 -10.32 -14.50
CA GLU A 96 -4.18 -9.53 -14.19
C GLU A 96 -5.09 -9.34 -15.39
N ASP A 97 -4.51 -8.90 -16.51
CA ASP A 97 -5.25 -8.45 -17.69
C ASP A 97 -5.33 -9.49 -18.81
N GLY A 98 -4.56 -10.57 -18.68
CA GLY A 98 -4.39 -11.52 -19.76
C GLY A 98 -3.47 -10.99 -20.87
N HIS A 99 -3.16 -11.81 -21.84
CA HIS A 99 -2.36 -11.39 -23.00
C HIS A 99 -2.64 -12.25 -24.22
N GLY A 100 -2.39 -11.68 -25.40
CA GLY A 100 -2.42 -12.39 -26.68
C GLY A 100 -1.04 -12.89 -27.09
N GLY A 101 -0.88 -13.17 -28.39
CA GLY A 101 0.39 -13.61 -28.97
C GLY A 101 0.47 -15.11 -29.20
N PRO A 102 1.70 -15.65 -29.41
CA PRO A 102 1.89 -17.09 -29.70
C PRO A 102 1.41 -18.03 -28.60
N HIS A 103 1.43 -17.55 -27.35
CA HIS A 103 0.99 -18.30 -26.19
C HIS A 103 0.00 -17.45 -25.39
N PRO A 104 -1.24 -17.28 -25.91
CA PRO A 104 -2.23 -16.41 -25.26
C PRO A 104 -2.67 -16.98 -23.93
N ALA A 105 -2.98 -16.09 -22.98
CA ALA A 105 -3.55 -16.46 -21.69
C ALA A 105 -4.74 -15.56 -21.35
N PRO A 106 -5.84 -16.12 -20.82
CA PRO A 106 -6.97 -15.33 -20.36
C PRO A 106 -6.60 -14.56 -19.10
N PRO A 107 -7.36 -13.47 -18.75
CA PRO A 107 -7.16 -12.77 -17.50
C PRO A 107 -7.40 -13.67 -16.29
N HIS A 108 -6.54 -13.53 -15.28
CA HIS A 108 -6.72 -14.11 -13.95
C HIS A 108 -6.55 -12.99 -12.91
N PRO A 109 -7.54 -12.10 -12.79
CA PRO A 109 -7.41 -10.94 -11.92
C PRO A 109 -7.26 -11.35 -10.45
N PHE A 110 -6.26 -10.80 -9.81
CA PHE A 110 -6.00 -10.99 -8.38
C PHE A 110 -5.99 -9.67 -7.63
N TRP A 111 -5.58 -8.58 -8.28
CA TRP A 111 -5.42 -7.27 -7.66
C TRP A 111 -6.72 -6.48 -7.66
N GLU A 112 -7.33 -6.28 -8.82
CA GLU A 112 -8.55 -5.48 -8.94
C GLU A 112 -9.70 -6.01 -8.07
N PRO A 113 -10.01 -7.33 -8.05
CA PRO A 113 -11.05 -7.84 -7.16
C PRO A 113 -10.74 -7.60 -5.67
N ALA A 114 -9.48 -7.73 -5.27
CA ALA A 114 -9.06 -7.46 -3.90
C ALA A 114 -9.26 -5.99 -3.54
N VAL A 115 -8.88 -5.07 -4.43
CA VAL A 115 -9.08 -3.63 -4.26
C VAL A 115 -10.57 -3.29 -4.19
N GLN A 116 -11.40 -3.87 -5.05
CA GLN A 116 -12.84 -3.64 -5.03
C GLN A 116 -13.48 -4.08 -3.72
N LEU A 117 -13.01 -5.19 -3.16
CA LEU A 117 -13.58 -5.74 -1.93
C LEU A 117 -13.06 -5.04 -0.67
N HIS A 118 -11.78 -4.68 -0.62
CA HIS A 118 -11.11 -4.20 0.59
C HIS A 118 -10.61 -2.75 0.52
N GLY A 119 -10.56 -2.15 -0.68
CA GLY A 119 -9.93 -0.84 -0.87
C GLY A 119 -10.58 0.27 -0.05
N GLN A 120 -11.91 0.36 -0.08
CA GLN A 120 -12.62 1.41 0.66
C GLN A 120 -12.45 1.25 2.17
N GLN A 121 -12.53 0.03 2.67
CA GLN A 121 -12.31 -0.25 4.09
C GLN A 121 -10.88 0.09 4.51
N ALA A 122 -9.91 -0.19 3.66
CA ALA A 122 -8.51 0.16 3.92
C ALA A 122 -8.33 1.68 4.04
N VAL A 123 -8.91 2.45 3.11
CA VAL A 123 -8.88 3.91 3.17
C VAL A 123 -9.55 4.43 4.44
N ASP A 124 -10.74 3.95 4.74
CA ASP A 124 -11.49 4.37 5.93
C ASP A 124 -10.73 4.06 7.22
N SER A 125 -10.09 2.90 7.29
CA SER A 125 -9.31 2.49 8.45
C SER A 125 -8.03 3.32 8.61
N LEU A 126 -7.37 3.67 7.50
CA LEU A 126 -6.20 4.57 7.53
C LEU A 126 -6.60 5.97 7.99
N GLU A 127 -7.72 6.49 7.49
CA GLU A 127 -8.24 7.79 7.91
C GLU A 127 -8.56 7.80 9.41
N ALA A 128 -9.24 6.76 9.91
CA ALA A 128 -9.55 6.64 11.34
C ALA A 128 -8.28 6.57 12.20
N MET A 129 -7.26 5.86 11.74
CA MET A 129 -5.98 5.78 12.42
C MET A 129 -5.29 7.14 12.48
N MET A 130 -5.31 7.89 11.37
CA MET A 130 -4.72 9.24 11.32
C MET A 130 -5.48 10.22 12.20
N GLU A 131 -6.81 10.16 12.21
CA GLU A 131 -7.63 10.99 13.10
C GLU A 131 -7.31 10.73 14.57
N ALA A 132 -7.17 9.46 14.95
CA ALA A 132 -6.80 9.09 16.32
C ALA A 132 -5.42 9.63 16.69
N MET A 133 -4.46 9.62 15.77
CA MET A 133 -3.13 10.19 15.98
C MET A 133 -3.18 11.71 16.13
N VAL A 134 -3.98 12.39 15.31
CA VAL A 134 -4.17 13.85 15.42
C VAL A 134 -4.78 14.21 16.77
N GLU A 135 -5.77 13.47 17.24
CA GLU A 135 -6.38 13.69 18.56
C GLU A 135 -5.36 13.58 19.69
N GLN A 136 -4.37 12.72 19.59
CA GLN A 136 -3.29 12.61 20.57
C GLN A 136 -2.39 13.85 20.62
N LEU A 137 -2.33 14.64 19.54
CA LEU A 137 -1.50 15.83 19.45
C LEU A 137 -2.19 17.10 19.95
N PHE A 138 -3.49 17.08 20.02
CA PHE A 138 -4.35 18.18 20.45
C PHE A 138 -5.24 17.73 21.59
#